data_1d568941e52efa3bd288b80429f22cc5
#
_entry.id   1d568941e52efa3bd288b80429f22cc5
#
_cell.length_a   1.000
_cell.length_b   1.000
_cell.length_c   1.000
_cell.angle_alpha   90.00
_cell.angle_beta   90.00
_cell.angle_gamma   90.00
#
_symmetry.space_group_name_H-M   'P 1'
#
loop_
_entity.id
_entity.type
_entity.pdbx_description
1 polymer ?
#
loop_
_entity_poly.entity_id
_entity_poly.type
_entity_poly.pdbx_seq_one_letter_code
_entity_poly.pdbx_strand_id
1 'polypeptide(L)'
;MTQPTRWYLLGGFFLAAGLGGAHYVRNQGHGDYQFSTVERGDIQSVITATGTSNAVVTVQVGSQVSGNIKALSADFNTKVKKGQVIALIDQEIFQARVNQFRANLDSARSAIVSARAQLLKVAADIAGAQANLKNELANLAKAKVTVLDGKNKLDRRVLLVKEGLASREDLDSAQAVYDSALASQSAVESQCEAAKQSIVAVQAQRDVAATQLSSAEAQVRQVEASVQQAEVDLEHTVIRAPVDGTVIARRMDVGQTVAASFQAPTIFEIAQDLTRMQVDASVDEADIGRVRVGQPATFTVDAHPGQYFRARVSQLRQAPINVQNVITYDVVITVDNSDLMLLPGMTANVKILTDQAKGVLKVPNLALRFRPPDTAGAPAKAAYSGPRKGDPSRAPTVYVLGDGGKPRPVRVRAGLTDASFTAIESAELKEGDRVIVGSPAKTQNASAAAPSGMRGRGPGF
;
A
#
# COMPACT_ATOMS: atom_id res chain seq x y z
N MET A 1 69.31 36.48 -91.34
CA MET A 1 70.16 35.93 -90.28
C MET A 1 69.19 35.57 -89.16
N THR A 2 68.66 34.53 -89.03
CA THR A 2 68.75 33.11 -88.55
C THR A 2 68.36 33.00 -87.07
N GLN A 3 67.16 32.43 -86.83
CA GLN A 3 66.66 32.06 -85.56
C GLN A 3 67.40 30.80 -84.99
N PRO A 4 67.51 30.74 -83.62
CA PRO A 4 67.28 29.55 -82.86
C PRO A 4 66.71 29.78 -81.44
N THR A 5 65.48 30.19 -81.23
CA THR A 5 64.90 30.44 -79.87
C THR A 5 63.64 29.58 -79.65
N ARG A 6 63.27 28.73 -80.55
CA ARG A 6 62.00 27.88 -80.39
C ARG A 6 62.17 26.55 -79.73
N TRP A 7 63.37 26.03 -79.56
CA TRP A 7 63.62 24.73 -78.96
C TRP A 7 63.77 24.72 -77.46
N TYR A 8 64.16 25.87 -76.85
CA TYR A 8 64.30 25.94 -75.40
C TYR A 8 62.94 26.10 -74.68
N LEU A 9 61.91 26.57 -75.32
CA LEU A 9 60.56 26.71 -74.73
C LEU A 9 59.81 25.36 -74.65
N LEU A 10 60.07 24.43 -75.55
CA LEU A 10 59.46 23.11 -75.50
C LEU A 10 60.08 22.17 -74.51
N GLY A 11 61.39 22.29 -74.24
CA GLY A 11 62.09 21.55 -73.16
C GLY A 11 61.69 21.96 -71.77
N GLY A 12 61.45 23.29 -71.52
CA GLY A 12 61.01 23.82 -70.24
C GLY A 12 59.59 23.40 -69.87
N PHE A 13 58.72 23.27 -70.87
CA PHE A 13 57.31 22.86 -70.64
C PHE A 13 57.18 21.37 -70.25
N PHE A 14 58.02 20.48 -70.81
CA PHE A 14 58.05 19.06 -70.44
C PHE A 14 58.70 18.82 -69.06
N LEU A 15 59.67 19.61 -68.66
CA LEU A 15 60.27 19.51 -67.31
C LEU A 15 59.31 20.08 -66.24
N ALA A 16 58.60 21.17 -66.51
CA ALA A 16 57.58 21.69 -65.62
C ALA A 16 56.37 20.78 -65.51
N ALA A 17 55.93 20.15 -66.60
CA ALA A 17 54.84 19.16 -66.58
C ALA A 17 55.21 17.87 -65.86
N GLY A 18 56.47 17.41 -65.98
CA GLY A 18 57.03 16.26 -65.24
C GLY A 18 57.15 16.48 -63.75
N LEU A 19 57.62 17.67 -63.33
CA LEU A 19 57.72 18.08 -61.90
C LEU A 19 56.34 18.37 -61.32
N GLY A 20 55.44 18.98 -62.08
CA GLY A 20 54.03 19.20 -61.66
C GLY A 20 53.26 17.87 -61.51
N GLY A 21 53.48 16.92 -62.48
CA GLY A 21 52.91 15.58 -62.40
C GLY A 21 53.42 14.75 -61.21
N ALA A 22 54.73 14.83 -60.94
CA ALA A 22 55.35 14.12 -59.82
C ALA A 22 54.92 14.74 -58.46
N HIS A 23 54.67 16.06 -58.41
CA HIS A 23 54.13 16.72 -57.21
C HIS A 23 52.65 16.42 -57.03
N TYR A 24 51.88 16.32 -58.14
CA TYR A 24 50.46 15.95 -58.08
C TYR A 24 50.24 14.46 -57.67
N VAL A 25 51.06 13.55 -58.21
CA VAL A 25 51.00 12.12 -57.82
C VAL A 25 51.48 11.87 -56.37
N ARG A 26 52.44 12.65 -55.88
CA ARG A 26 52.92 12.57 -54.51
C ARG A 26 51.91 13.10 -53.46
N ASN A 27 50.95 13.93 -53.87
CA ASN A 27 49.96 14.53 -52.98
C ASN A 27 48.58 13.80 -53.00
N GLN A 28 48.47 12.72 -53.79
CA GLN A 28 47.21 11.92 -53.88
C GLN A 28 47.13 10.75 -52.86
N GLY A 29 47.83 10.79 -51.75
CA GLY A 29 47.89 9.65 -50.81
C GLY A 29 47.57 9.90 -49.35
N HIS A 30 47.34 11.15 -48.96
CA HIS A 30 47.02 11.41 -47.56
C HIS A 30 45.53 11.76 -47.43
N GLY A 31 44.71 10.73 -47.24
CA GLY A 31 43.36 10.93 -46.77
C GLY A 31 43.44 11.67 -45.43
N ASP A 32 42.90 12.88 -45.34
CA ASP A 32 42.82 13.67 -44.09
C ASP A 32 41.92 12.93 -43.13
N TYR A 33 42.46 11.95 -42.41
CA TYR A 33 41.72 11.28 -41.31
C TYR A 33 41.64 12.19 -40.11
N GLN A 34 40.52 12.20 -39.41
CA GLN A 34 40.37 12.84 -38.12
C GLN A 34 40.92 11.90 -37.06
N PHE A 35 41.79 12.43 -36.20
CA PHE A 35 42.46 11.68 -35.14
C PHE A 35 41.98 12.12 -33.77
N SER A 36 41.96 11.18 -32.85
CA SER A 36 41.87 11.44 -31.41
C SER A 36 42.97 10.67 -30.71
N THR A 37 43.42 11.17 -29.58
CA THR A 37 44.42 10.50 -28.78
C THR A 37 43.80 9.49 -27.82
N VAL A 38 44.48 8.38 -27.61
CA VAL A 38 44.17 7.43 -26.53
C VAL A 38 44.61 8.08 -25.22
N GLU A 39 43.67 8.22 -24.32
CA GLU A 39 43.91 8.84 -23.02
C GLU A 39 43.77 7.83 -21.90
N ARG A 40 44.47 8.03 -20.81
CA ARG A 40 44.22 7.29 -19.58
C ARG A 40 43.34 8.13 -18.65
N GLY A 41 42.25 7.56 -18.18
CA GLY A 41 41.32 8.26 -17.29
C GLY A 41 40.24 7.35 -16.71
N ASP A 42 39.40 7.97 -15.93
CA ASP A 42 38.27 7.27 -15.31
C ASP A 42 37.08 7.24 -16.27
N ILE A 43 36.42 6.09 -16.33
CA ILE A 43 35.15 5.93 -17.04
C ILE A 43 34.10 5.50 -16.02
N GLN A 44 32.94 6.14 -16.09
CA GLN A 44 31.80 5.88 -15.21
C GLN A 44 30.58 5.52 -16.06
N SER A 45 30.00 4.37 -15.76
CA SER A 45 28.70 3.99 -16.32
C SER A 45 27.61 4.52 -15.41
N VAL A 46 26.79 5.41 -15.93
CA VAL A 46 25.68 6.02 -15.19
C VAL A 46 24.36 5.70 -15.88
N ILE A 47 23.35 5.39 -15.07
CA ILE A 47 21.95 5.29 -15.51
C ILE A 47 21.28 6.60 -15.14
N THR A 48 20.58 7.19 -16.11
CA THR A 48 19.78 8.39 -15.87
C THR A 48 18.31 8.00 -15.73
N ALA A 49 17.66 8.54 -14.72
CA ALA A 49 16.24 8.31 -14.45
C ALA A 49 15.61 9.61 -13.94
N THR A 50 14.32 9.76 -14.17
CA THR A 50 13.52 10.81 -13.55
C THR A 50 12.76 10.26 -12.38
N GLY A 51 12.54 11.06 -11.35
CA GLY A 51 11.82 10.65 -10.16
C GLY A 51 11.15 11.81 -9.45
N THR A 52 10.47 11.51 -8.36
CA THR A 52 9.84 12.50 -7.48
C THR A 52 10.43 12.41 -6.09
N SER A 53 10.68 13.57 -5.48
CA SER A 53 11.13 13.68 -4.09
C SER A 53 9.92 13.56 -3.16
N ASN A 54 9.98 12.65 -2.20
CA ASN A 54 8.91 12.41 -1.22
C ASN A 54 9.51 12.30 0.19
N ALA A 55 8.69 12.55 1.22
CA ALA A 55 9.09 12.19 2.57
C ALA A 55 9.10 10.66 2.71
N VAL A 56 10.01 10.11 3.53
CA VAL A 56 10.13 8.66 3.74
C VAL A 56 8.82 8.05 4.27
N VAL A 57 8.13 8.78 5.15
CA VAL A 57 6.83 8.38 5.69
C VAL A 57 5.84 9.53 5.51
N THR A 58 4.84 9.30 4.67
CA THR A 58 3.69 10.18 4.50
C THR A 58 2.43 9.44 4.91
N VAL A 59 1.64 10.02 5.80
CA VAL A 59 0.39 9.46 6.29
C VAL A 59 -0.78 10.28 5.79
N GLN A 60 -1.71 9.64 5.12
CA GLN A 60 -2.96 10.25 4.69
C GLN A 60 -3.99 10.12 5.82
N VAL A 61 -4.54 11.25 6.26
CA VAL A 61 -5.56 11.31 7.29
C VAL A 61 -6.89 11.66 6.64
N GLY A 62 -7.83 10.73 6.76
CA GLY A 62 -9.19 10.89 6.25
C GLY A 62 -10.23 10.84 7.36
N SER A 63 -11.51 10.95 6.98
CA SER A 63 -12.64 10.75 7.89
C SER A 63 -13.17 9.33 7.80
N GLN A 64 -13.60 8.80 8.95
CA GLN A 64 -14.32 7.53 9.06
C GLN A 64 -15.84 7.72 9.08
N VAL A 65 -16.30 8.96 9.32
CA VAL A 65 -17.72 9.32 9.36
C VAL A 65 -18.03 10.38 8.31
N SER A 66 -19.26 10.35 7.80
CA SER A 66 -19.75 11.34 6.85
C SER A 66 -20.35 12.55 7.58
N GLY A 67 -20.04 13.75 7.11
CA GLY A 67 -20.58 14.97 7.69
C GLY A 67 -19.91 16.21 7.12
N ASN A 68 -20.32 17.39 7.58
CA ASN A 68 -19.72 18.65 7.17
C ASN A 68 -18.51 18.98 8.05
N ILE A 69 -17.43 19.48 7.45
CA ILE A 69 -16.27 19.98 8.20
C ILE A 69 -16.68 21.27 8.92
N LYS A 70 -16.72 21.23 10.25
CA LYS A 70 -17.07 22.38 11.10
C LYS A 70 -15.88 23.31 11.30
N ALA A 71 -14.70 22.75 11.51
CA ALA A 71 -13.47 23.49 11.72
C ALA A 71 -12.23 22.68 11.30
N LEU A 72 -11.20 23.41 10.85
CA LEU A 72 -9.87 22.89 10.62
C LEU A 72 -8.91 23.59 11.59
N SER A 73 -8.21 22.82 12.41
CA SER A 73 -7.27 23.33 13.43
C SER A 73 -5.81 23.27 12.95
N ALA A 74 -5.55 22.71 11.78
CA ALA A 74 -4.27 22.67 11.13
C ALA A 74 -4.40 23.17 9.68
N ASP A 75 -3.35 23.79 9.18
CA ASP A 75 -3.26 24.28 7.80
C ASP A 75 -1.93 23.83 7.20
N PHE A 76 -1.66 24.19 5.93
CA PHE A 76 -0.40 23.91 5.24
C PHE A 76 0.81 24.28 6.11
N ASN A 77 1.83 23.45 6.08
CA ASN A 77 3.10 23.61 6.81
C ASN A 77 2.97 23.67 8.35
N THR A 78 1.78 23.36 8.90
CA THR A 78 1.59 23.31 10.35
C THR A 78 2.26 22.07 10.93
N LYS A 79 3.07 22.23 11.96
CA LYS A 79 3.63 21.12 12.74
C LYS A 79 2.58 20.59 13.69
N VAL A 80 2.29 19.31 13.62
CA VAL A 80 1.29 18.61 14.43
C VAL A 80 1.93 17.51 15.27
N LYS A 81 1.35 17.25 16.45
CA LYS A 81 1.76 16.15 17.33
C LYS A 81 0.74 15.02 17.24
N LYS A 82 1.21 13.80 17.46
CA LYS A 82 0.34 12.62 17.56
C LYS A 82 -0.78 12.85 18.59
N GLY A 83 -2.04 12.58 18.20
CA GLY A 83 -3.24 12.81 19.01
C GLY A 83 -3.77 14.24 18.97
N GLN A 84 -3.06 15.20 18.40
CA GLN A 84 -3.55 16.58 18.24
C GLN A 84 -4.76 16.61 17.31
N VAL A 85 -5.79 17.36 17.72
CA VAL A 85 -6.97 17.58 16.88
C VAL A 85 -6.59 18.46 15.69
N ILE A 86 -6.87 17.98 14.48
CA ILE A 86 -6.55 18.69 13.22
C ILE A 86 -7.78 19.09 12.44
N ALA A 87 -8.90 18.35 12.61
CA ALA A 87 -10.19 18.73 12.05
C ALA A 87 -11.33 18.31 12.96
N LEU A 88 -12.46 18.98 12.82
CA LEU A 88 -13.69 18.69 13.51
C LEU A 88 -14.84 18.61 12.49
N ILE A 89 -15.52 17.49 12.47
CA ILE A 89 -16.77 17.30 11.74
C ILE A 89 -17.92 17.78 12.63
N ASP A 90 -19.00 18.23 12.05
CA ASP A 90 -20.17 18.68 12.79
C ASP A 90 -20.73 17.53 13.64
N GLN A 91 -20.76 17.76 14.94
CA GLN A 91 -21.09 16.76 15.97
C GLN A 91 -22.59 16.73 16.30
N GLU A 92 -23.37 17.71 15.85
CA GLU A 92 -24.75 17.89 16.31
C GLU A 92 -25.63 16.66 16.08
N ILE A 93 -25.54 16.07 14.89
CA ILE A 93 -26.29 14.86 14.53
C ILE A 93 -25.83 13.66 15.35
N PHE A 94 -24.50 13.51 15.54
CA PHE A 94 -23.93 12.39 16.31
C PHE A 94 -24.28 12.51 17.79
N GLN A 95 -24.19 13.71 18.36
CA GLN A 95 -24.58 13.97 19.74
C GLN A 95 -26.08 13.71 19.96
N ALA A 96 -26.94 14.12 19.01
CA ALA A 96 -28.38 13.85 19.07
C ALA A 96 -28.62 12.31 19.06
N ARG A 97 -27.88 11.56 18.25
CA ARG A 97 -27.95 10.09 18.18
C ARG A 97 -27.51 9.45 19.50
N VAL A 98 -26.41 9.88 20.09
CA VAL A 98 -25.96 9.42 21.41
C VAL A 98 -27.05 9.66 22.47
N ASN A 99 -27.62 10.86 22.49
CA ASN A 99 -28.69 11.21 23.44
C ASN A 99 -29.94 10.32 23.24
N GLN A 100 -30.30 10.04 21.99
CA GLN A 100 -31.39 9.12 21.64
C GLN A 100 -31.16 7.71 22.18
N PHE A 101 -29.97 7.14 21.95
CA PHE A 101 -29.66 5.80 22.44
C PHE A 101 -29.51 5.76 23.98
N ARG A 102 -29.06 6.82 24.62
CA ARG A 102 -29.04 6.93 26.09
C ARG A 102 -30.44 6.93 26.67
N ALA A 103 -31.37 7.68 26.06
CA ALA A 103 -32.77 7.65 26.47
C ALA A 103 -33.42 6.26 26.30
N ASN A 104 -33.07 5.56 25.20
CA ASN A 104 -33.49 4.16 25.00
C ASN A 104 -32.89 3.21 26.07
N LEU A 105 -31.64 3.44 26.50
CA LEU A 105 -30.99 2.69 27.56
C LEU A 105 -31.70 2.89 28.90
N ASP A 106 -32.06 4.11 29.23
CA ASP A 106 -32.79 4.41 30.48
C ASP A 106 -34.17 3.76 30.49
N SER A 107 -34.86 3.72 29.32
CA SER A 107 -36.11 2.97 29.16
C SER A 107 -35.91 1.46 29.37
N ALA A 108 -34.87 0.87 28.78
CA ALA A 108 -34.57 -0.54 28.95
C ALA A 108 -34.18 -0.87 30.41
N ARG A 109 -33.46 0.00 31.10
CA ARG A 109 -33.15 -0.15 32.53
C ARG A 109 -34.39 -0.10 33.40
N SER A 110 -35.37 0.76 33.05
CA SER A 110 -36.65 0.80 33.72
C SER A 110 -37.45 -0.51 33.57
N ALA A 111 -37.32 -1.17 32.41
CA ALA A 111 -37.92 -2.49 32.19
C ALA A 111 -37.31 -3.58 33.11
N ILE A 112 -36.00 -3.52 33.41
CA ILE A 112 -35.36 -4.41 34.39
C ILE A 112 -35.97 -4.19 35.78
N VAL A 113 -36.15 -2.92 36.20
CA VAL A 113 -36.76 -2.60 37.50
C VAL A 113 -38.16 -3.20 37.60
N SER A 114 -38.98 -3.07 36.56
CA SER A 114 -40.33 -3.65 36.50
C SER A 114 -40.29 -5.20 36.55
N ALA A 115 -39.39 -5.82 35.80
CA ALA A 115 -39.26 -7.29 35.80
C ALA A 115 -38.76 -7.80 37.18
N ARG A 116 -37.86 -7.09 37.87
CA ARG A 116 -37.42 -7.43 39.22
C ARG A 116 -38.59 -7.31 40.24
N ALA A 117 -39.36 -6.24 40.15
CA ALA A 117 -40.56 -6.06 40.98
C ALA A 117 -41.56 -7.20 40.80
N GLN A 118 -41.79 -7.66 39.55
CA GLN A 118 -42.66 -8.80 39.24
C GLN A 118 -42.09 -10.12 39.82
N LEU A 119 -40.78 -10.33 39.72
CA LEU A 119 -40.13 -11.51 40.34
C LEU A 119 -40.26 -11.50 41.87
N LEU A 120 -40.12 -10.37 42.52
CA LEU A 120 -40.33 -10.21 43.96
C LEU A 120 -41.78 -10.49 44.37
N LYS A 121 -42.73 -9.99 43.58
CA LYS A 121 -44.17 -10.30 43.80
C LYS A 121 -44.41 -11.80 43.76
N VAL A 122 -43.97 -12.49 42.72
CA VAL A 122 -44.15 -13.95 42.61
C VAL A 122 -43.41 -14.70 43.73
N ALA A 123 -42.24 -14.21 44.20
CA ALA A 123 -41.57 -14.79 45.35
C ALA A 123 -42.43 -14.69 46.65
N ALA A 124 -43.13 -13.56 46.83
CA ALA A 124 -44.08 -13.39 47.93
C ALA A 124 -45.29 -14.33 47.78
N ASP A 125 -45.79 -14.52 46.55
CA ASP A 125 -46.89 -15.45 46.29
C ASP A 125 -46.49 -16.92 46.61
N ILE A 126 -45.26 -17.33 46.33
CA ILE A 126 -44.71 -18.64 46.73
C ILE A 126 -44.71 -18.77 48.25
N ALA A 127 -44.26 -17.75 48.97
CA ALA A 127 -44.25 -17.77 50.44
C ALA A 127 -45.68 -17.91 50.99
N GLY A 128 -46.67 -17.24 50.39
CA GLY A 128 -48.09 -17.37 50.71
C GLY A 128 -48.60 -18.76 50.48
N ALA A 129 -48.31 -19.36 49.32
CA ALA A 129 -48.72 -20.73 49.01
C ALA A 129 -48.08 -21.78 49.93
N GLN A 130 -46.80 -21.58 50.31
CA GLN A 130 -46.10 -22.40 51.31
C GLN A 130 -46.75 -22.32 52.69
N ALA A 131 -47.15 -21.12 53.14
CA ALA A 131 -47.86 -20.91 54.39
C ALA A 131 -49.23 -21.63 54.36
N ASN A 132 -49.96 -21.56 53.23
CA ASN A 132 -51.20 -22.29 53.08
C ASN A 132 -51.00 -23.81 53.15
N LEU A 133 -50.01 -24.38 52.45
CA LEU A 133 -49.68 -25.81 52.56
C LEU A 133 -49.37 -26.20 54.03
N LYS A 134 -48.65 -25.39 54.78
CA LYS A 134 -48.36 -25.62 56.20
C LYS A 134 -49.63 -25.68 57.05
N ASN A 135 -50.63 -24.85 56.75
CA ASN A 135 -51.93 -24.85 57.41
C ASN A 135 -52.67 -26.16 57.08
N GLU A 136 -52.71 -26.58 55.80
CA GLU A 136 -53.37 -27.84 55.39
C GLU A 136 -52.68 -29.06 55.96
N LEU A 137 -51.35 -29.06 56.09
CA LEU A 137 -50.60 -30.13 56.81
C LEU A 137 -50.98 -30.22 58.27
N ALA A 138 -51.21 -29.08 58.94
CA ALA A 138 -51.68 -29.06 60.31
C ALA A 138 -53.11 -29.60 60.44
N ASN A 139 -53.99 -29.28 59.49
CA ASN A 139 -55.35 -29.84 59.38
C ASN A 139 -55.32 -31.37 59.17
N LEU A 140 -54.38 -31.81 58.30
CA LEU A 140 -54.22 -33.29 58.09
C LEU A 140 -53.73 -33.98 59.37
N ALA A 141 -52.77 -33.36 60.10
CA ALA A 141 -52.34 -33.91 61.38
C ALA A 141 -53.52 -34.09 62.39
N LYS A 142 -54.41 -33.07 62.44
CA LYS A 142 -55.63 -33.13 63.27
C LYS A 142 -56.58 -34.25 62.80
N ALA A 143 -56.80 -34.34 61.50
CA ALA A 143 -57.69 -35.44 60.92
C ALA A 143 -57.12 -36.82 61.25
N LYS A 144 -55.81 -37.04 61.13
CA LYS A 144 -55.16 -38.32 61.53
C LYS A 144 -55.35 -38.70 62.97
N VAL A 145 -55.29 -37.72 63.88
CA VAL A 145 -55.57 -37.94 65.32
C VAL A 145 -57.04 -38.34 65.50
N THR A 146 -58.00 -37.75 64.78
CA THR A 146 -59.39 -38.07 64.84
C THR A 146 -59.64 -39.50 64.33
N VAL A 147 -59.03 -39.94 63.24
CA VAL A 147 -59.08 -41.31 62.73
C VAL A 147 -58.50 -42.29 63.74
N LEU A 148 -57.38 -42.00 64.38
CA LEU A 148 -56.82 -42.87 65.41
C LEU A 148 -57.75 -43.01 66.63
N ASP A 149 -58.35 -41.88 67.07
CA ASP A 149 -59.35 -41.97 68.19
C ASP A 149 -60.59 -42.80 67.77
N GLY A 150 -61.09 -42.53 66.55
CA GLY A 150 -62.21 -43.32 65.99
C GLY A 150 -61.89 -44.84 65.93
N LYS A 151 -60.70 -45.15 65.46
CA LYS A 151 -60.22 -46.55 65.41
C LYS A 151 -60.10 -47.16 66.77
N ASN A 152 -59.51 -46.51 67.74
CA ASN A 152 -59.40 -47.01 69.12
C ASN A 152 -60.78 -47.20 69.77
N LYS A 153 -61.72 -46.33 69.50
CA LYS A 153 -63.13 -46.52 69.95
C LYS A 153 -63.81 -47.73 69.29
N LEU A 154 -63.63 -47.92 67.99
CA LEU A 154 -64.15 -49.05 67.25
C LEU A 154 -63.55 -50.35 67.80
N ASP A 155 -62.19 -50.44 67.85
CA ASP A 155 -61.50 -51.65 68.37
C ASP A 155 -62.02 -52.07 69.74
N ARG A 156 -62.24 -51.09 70.64
CA ARG A 156 -62.80 -51.31 71.98
C ARG A 156 -64.25 -51.83 71.89
N ARG A 157 -65.11 -51.28 71.02
CA ARG A 157 -66.47 -51.72 70.86
C ARG A 157 -66.52 -53.11 70.28
N VAL A 158 -65.66 -53.48 69.34
CA VAL A 158 -65.54 -54.86 68.78
C VAL A 158 -65.28 -55.86 69.91
N LEU A 159 -64.41 -55.59 70.85
CA LEU A 159 -64.13 -56.45 72.02
C LEU A 159 -65.31 -56.53 72.95
N LEU A 160 -65.96 -55.45 73.27
CA LEU A 160 -67.16 -55.45 74.18
C LEU A 160 -68.33 -56.19 73.60
N VAL A 161 -68.57 -56.08 72.31
CA VAL A 161 -69.64 -56.86 71.61
C VAL A 161 -69.32 -58.36 71.59
N LYS A 162 -68.04 -58.74 71.40
CA LYS A 162 -67.57 -60.13 71.47
C LYS A 162 -67.77 -60.76 72.85
N GLU A 163 -67.64 -59.93 73.90
CA GLU A 163 -67.89 -60.35 75.31
C GLU A 163 -69.40 -60.26 75.68
N GLY A 164 -70.28 -59.85 74.80
CA GLY A 164 -71.71 -59.67 75.03
C GLY A 164 -72.09 -58.46 75.93
N LEU A 165 -71.18 -57.50 76.10
CA LEU A 165 -71.33 -56.33 76.95
C LEU A 165 -71.75 -55.05 76.26
N ALA A 166 -71.94 -55.08 74.89
CA ALA A 166 -72.39 -53.94 74.09
C ALA A 166 -73.33 -54.42 72.98
N SER A 167 -74.22 -53.55 72.44
CA SER A 167 -75.13 -53.81 71.37
C SER A 167 -74.50 -53.84 69.97
N ARG A 168 -75.05 -54.44 68.96
CA ARG A 168 -74.65 -54.33 67.56
C ARG A 168 -74.79 -52.87 67.02
N GLU A 169 -75.84 -52.18 67.45
CA GLU A 169 -76.12 -50.81 67.13
C GLU A 169 -74.96 -49.90 67.57
N ASP A 170 -74.34 -50.11 68.77
CA ASP A 170 -73.21 -49.43 69.29
C ASP A 170 -71.94 -49.67 68.40
N LEU A 171 -71.78 -50.91 67.87
CA LEU A 171 -70.69 -51.24 66.98
C LEU A 171 -70.89 -50.57 65.66
N ASP A 172 -72.06 -50.63 65.05
CA ASP A 172 -72.38 -50.01 63.76
C ASP A 172 -72.17 -48.46 63.81
N SER A 173 -72.61 -47.86 64.94
CA SER A 173 -72.37 -46.44 65.19
C SER A 173 -70.88 -46.10 65.32
N ALA A 174 -70.06 -46.92 66.01
CA ALA A 174 -68.62 -46.71 66.10
C ALA A 174 -67.90 -46.91 64.76
N GLN A 175 -68.39 -47.90 63.93
CA GLN A 175 -67.92 -48.13 62.60
C GLN A 175 -68.20 -46.89 61.72
N ALA A 176 -69.41 -46.35 61.72
CA ALA A 176 -69.82 -45.17 60.95
C ALA A 176 -68.99 -43.93 61.30
N VAL A 177 -68.69 -43.76 62.63
CA VAL A 177 -67.81 -42.66 63.08
C VAL A 177 -66.39 -42.84 62.53
N TYR A 178 -65.85 -44.04 62.56
CA TYR A 178 -64.51 -44.33 62.02
C TYR A 178 -64.45 -44.09 60.50
N ASP A 179 -65.43 -44.60 59.75
CA ASP A 179 -65.54 -44.45 58.31
C ASP A 179 -65.69 -42.96 57.91
N SER A 180 -66.50 -42.22 58.65
CA SER A 180 -66.61 -40.74 58.49
C SER A 180 -65.27 -40.01 58.75
N ALA A 181 -64.53 -40.44 59.78
CA ALA A 181 -63.21 -39.86 60.06
C ALA A 181 -62.18 -40.16 58.93
N LEU A 182 -62.26 -41.44 58.37
CA LEU A 182 -61.41 -41.81 57.22
C LEU A 182 -61.75 -40.99 55.99
N ALA A 183 -63.04 -40.83 55.68
CA ALA A 183 -63.49 -39.99 54.57
C ALA A 183 -63.02 -38.51 54.75
N SER A 184 -63.11 -37.97 55.94
CA SER A 184 -62.66 -36.65 56.30
C SER A 184 -61.11 -36.50 56.12
N GLN A 185 -60.34 -37.53 56.56
CA GLN A 185 -58.89 -37.55 56.34
C GLN A 185 -58.53 -37.51 54.84
N SER A 186 -59.18 -38.34 54.03
CA SER A 186 -58.96 -38.41 52.60
C SER A 186 -59.26 -37.07 51.89
N ALA A 187 -60.36 -36.41 52.33
CA ALA A 187 -60.65 -35.06 51.85
C ALA A 187 -59.58 -34.06 52.15
N VAL A 188 -59.04 -34.04 53.39
CA VAL A 188 -57.92 -33.15 53.78
C VAL A 188 -56.62 -33.52 53.07
N GLU A 189 -56.36 -34.82 52.83
CA GLU A 189 -55.18 -35.23 52.02
C GLU A 189 -55.29 -34.73 50.62
N SER A 190 -56.49 -34.76 50.01
CA SER A 190 -56.70 -34.16 48.67
C SER A 190 -56.49 -32.64 48.68
N GLN A 191 -56.88 -31.91 49.75
CA GLN A 191 -56.62 -30.49 49.94
C GLN A 191 -55.10 -30.20 50.09
N CYS A 192 -54.36 -31.02 50.83
CA CYS A 192 -52.91 -30.93 50.90
C CYS A 192 -52.22 -31.10 49.53
N GLU A 193 -52.72 -32.07 48.74
CA GLU A 193 -52.16 -32.28 47.40
C GLU A 193 -52.48 -31.11 46.45
N ALA A 194 -53.69 -30.57 46.51
CA ALA A 194 -54.05 -29.38 45.78
C ALA A 194 -53.17 -28.18 46.18
N ALA A 195 -52.89 -28.00 47.48
CA ALA A 195 -52.00 -26.95 47.95
C ALA A 195 -50.53 -27.13 47.45
N LYS A 196 -50.04 -28.38 47.37
CA LYS A 196 -48.74 -28.67 46.76
C LYS A 196 -48.71 -28.32 45.30
N GLN A 197 -49.73 -28.71 44.53
CA GLN A 197 -49.84 -28.38 43.11
C GLN A 197 -49.93 -26.86 42.89
N SER A 198 -50.56 -26.12 43.78
CA SER A 198 -50.57 -24.65 43.77
C SER A 198 -49.17 -24.07 43.91
N ILE A 199 -48.28 -24.62 44.76
CA ILE A 199 -46.89 -24.21 44.86
C ILE A 199 -46.14 -24.43 43.54
N VAL A 200 -46.32 -25.61 42.92
CA VAL A 200 -45.71 -25.92 41.61
C VAL A 200 -46.13 -24.92 40.55
N ALA A 201 -47.42 -24.56 40.51
CA ALA A 201 -47.92 -23.57 39.57
C ALA A 201 -47.31 -22.17 39.78
N VAL A 202 -47.18 -21.72 41.04
CA VAL A 202 -46.56 -20.42 41.33
C VAL A 202 -45.03 -20.47 41.09
N GLN A 203 -44.37 -21.60 41.33
CA GLN A 203 -42.95 -21.81 40.94
C GLN A 203 -42.74 -21.67 39.44
N ALA A 204 -43.63 -22.28 38.61
CA ALA A 204 -43.58 -22.11 37.18
C ALA A 204 -43.74 -20.61 36.76
N GLN A 205 -44.63 -19.86 37.46
CA GLN A 205 -44.77 -18.43 37.24
C GLN A 205 -43.46 -17.65 37.60
N ARG A 206 -42.75 -18.09 38.69
CA ARG A 206 -41.45 -17.53 39.04
C ARG A 206 -40.44 -17.73 37.92
N ASP A 207 -40.40 -18.90 37.31
CA ASP A 207 -39.46 -19.23 36.23
C ASP A 207 -39.78 -18.39 34.98
N VAL A 208 -41.07 -18.15 34.67
CA VAL A 208 -41.45 -17.18 33.62
C VAL A 208 -40.99 -15.78 33.97
N ALA A 209 -41.21 -15.29 35.19
CA ALA A 209 -40.75 -13.96 35.61
C ALA A 209 -39.20 -13.82 35.60
N ALA A 210 -38.50 -14.90 35.99
CA ALA A 210 -37.02 -14.93 35.87
C ALA A 210 -36.54 -14.87 34.42
N THR A 211 -37.22 -15.56 33.52
CA THR A 211 -36.92 -15.49 32.07
C THR A 211 -37.21 -14.10 31.51
N GLN A 212 -38.28 -13.43 31.94
CA GLN A 212 -38.58 -12.05 31.56
C GLN A 212 -37.48 -11.07 32.05
N LEU A 213 -36.99 -11.25 33.28
CA LEU A 213 -35.85 -10.47 33.80
C LEU A 213 -34.58 -10.68 32.95
N SER A 214 -34.25 -11.94 32.65
CA SER A 214 -33.11 -12.27 31.79
C SER A 214 -33.24 -11.65 30.40
N SER A 215 -34.43 -11.66 29.82
CA SER A 215 -34.72 -11.01 28.55
C SER A 215 -34.55 -9.48 28.62
N ALA A 216 -35.04 -8.84 29.69
CA ALA A 216 -34.85 -7.40 29.90
C ALA A 216 -33.37 -7.05 30.07
N GLU A 217 -32.58 -7.86 30.79
CA GLU A 217 -31.14 -7.68 30.91
C GLU A 217 -30.40 -7.87 29.59
N ALA A 218 -30.84 -8.80 28.73
CA ALA A 218 -30.28 -8.96 27.38
C ALA A 218 -30.59 -7.73 26.51
N GLN A 219 -31.80 -7.18 26.63
CA GLN A 219 -32.17 -5.95 25.92
C GLN A 219 -31.33 -4.75 26.36
N VAL A 220 -31.02 -4.61 27.65
CA VAL A 220 -30.12 -3.55 28.14
C VAL A 220 -28.72 -3.70 27.51
N ARG A 221 -28.15 -4.91 27.48
CA ARG A 221 -26.84 -5.14 26.84
C ARG A 221 -26.85 -4.78 25.36
N GLN A 222 -27.93 -5.08 24.64
CA GLN A 222 -28.08 -4.72 23.23
C GLN A 222 -28.11 -3.21 23.04
N VAL A 223 -28.88 -2.48 23.86
CA VAL A 223 -28.97 -1.02 23.76
C VAL A 223 -27.66 -0.35 24.23
N GLU A 224 -26.98 -0.90 25.25
CA GLU A 224 -25.63 -0.44 25.67
C GLU A 224 -24.62 -0.53 24.52
N ALA A 225 -24.62 -1.63 23.74
CA ALA A 225 -23.78 -1.76 22.56
C ALA A 225 -24.13 -0.68 21.51
N SER A 226 -25.41 -0.33 21.35
CA SER A 226 -25.84 0.73 20.44
C SER A 226 -25.39 2.12 20.91
N VAL A 227 -25.40 2.39 22.23
CA VAL A 227 -24.84 3.61 22.81
C VAL A 227 -23.35 3.69 22.53
N GLN A 228 -22.63 2.62 22.80
CA GLN A 228 -21.17 2.56 22.56
C GLN A 228 -20.83 2.82 21.10
N GLN A 229 -21.57 2.22 20.16
CA GLN A 229 -21.38 2.48 18.72
C GLN A 229 -21.58 3.96 18.40
N ALA A 230 -22.65 4.57 18.90
CA ALA A 230 -22.92 5.99 18.66
C ALA A 230 -21.85 6.92 19.29
N GLU A 231 -21.29 6.53 20.45
CA GLU A 231 -20.19 7.26 21.10
C GLU A 231 -18.89 7.14 20.28
N VAL A 232 -18.57 5.99 19.72
CA VAL A 232 -17.45 5.80 18.80
C VAL A 232 -17.63 6.63 17.53
N ASP A 233 -18.83 6.63 16.96
CA ASP A 233 -19.12 7.47 15.78
C ASP A 233 -18.94 8.96 16.11
N LEU A 234 -19.33 9.40 17.29
CA LEU A 234 -19.11 10.76 17.79
C LEU A 234 -17.63 11.06 17.99
N GLU A 235 -16.85 10.11 18.54
CA GLU A 235 -15.39 10.26 18.68
C GLU A 235 -14.71 10.41 17.31
N HIS A 236 -15.14 9.65 16.31
CA HIS A 236 -14.62 9.72 14.93
C HIS A 236 -14.91 11.05 14.23
N THR A 237 -15.81 11.91 14.78
CA THR A 237 -15.97 13.28 14.28
C THR A 237 -14.78 14.18 14.60
N VAL A 238 -13.98 13.81 15.62
CA VAL A 238 -12.76 14.52 16.02
C VAL A 238 -11.56 13.88 15.34
N ILE A 239 -11.11 14.49 14.25
CA ILE A 239 -9.99 13.96 13.47
C ILE A 239 -8.68 14.38 14.11
N ARG A 240 -7.85 13.39 14.43
CA ARG A 240 -6.56 13.58 15.11
C ARG A 240 -5.39 13.16 14.22
N ALA A 241 -4.25 13.80 14.39
CA ALA A 241 -3.01 13.39 13.75
C ALA A 241 -2.55 12.02 14.31
N PRO A 242 -2.31 11.02 13.45
CA PRO A 242 -1.86 9.68 13.89
C PRO A 242 -0.36 9.64 14.23
N VAL A 243 0.41 10.59 13.72
CA VAL A 243 1.87 10.71 13.88
C VAL A 243 2.28 12.16 14.16
N ASP A 244 3.46 12.35 14.73
CA ASP A 244 4.12 13.65 14.76
C ASP A 244 4.61 14.00 13.35
N GLY A 245 4.48 15.25 12.93
CA GLY A 245 4.92 15.63 11.60
C GLY A 245 4.50 17.02 11.17
N THR A 246 4.63 17.28 9.87
CA THR A 246 4.21 18.53 9.22
C THR A 246 3.14 18.23 8.18
N VAL A 247 2.07 19.01 8.18
CA VAL A 247 1.01 18.93 7.16
C VAL A 247 1.56 19.42 5.82
N ILE A 248 1.63 18.52 4.84
CA ILE A 248 2.12 18.85 3.49
C ILE A 248 1.00 19.21 2.52
N ALA A 249 -0.19 18.66 2.74
CA ALA A 249 -1.35 18.97 1.92
C ALA A 249 -2.64 18.97 2.75
N ARG A 250 -3.54 19.89 2.41
CA ARG A 250 -4.91 19.98 2.87
C ARG A 250 -5.83 19.83 1.65
N ARG A 251 -6.65 18.78 1.64
CA ARG A 251 -7.48 18.39 0.50
C ARG A 251 -8.92 18.87 0.61
N MET A 252 -9.31 19.34 1.80
CA MET A 252 -10.70 19.72 2.11
C MET A 252 -10.76 21.08 2.82
N ASP A 253 -11.88 21.79 2.65
CA ASP A 253 -12.14 23.11 3.23
C ASP A 253 -13.23 23.06 4.29
N VAL A 254 -13.28 24.11 5.15
CA VAL A 254 -14.35 24.29 6.13
C VAL A 254 -15.69 24.47 5.42
N GLY A 255 -16.73 23.79 5.90
CA GLY A 255 -18.05 23.75 5.29
C GLY A 255 -18.22 22.72 4.18
N GLN A 256 -17.15 22.04 3.75
CA GLN A 256 -17.23 20.97 2.76
C GLN A 256 -17.81 19.70 3.38
N THR A 257 -18.67 19.00 2.63
CA THR A 257 -19.23 17.71 3.03
C THR A 257 -18.27 16.58 2.69
N VAL A 258 -18.00 15.76 3.68
CA VAL A 258 -17.20 14.54 3.57
C VAL A 258 -18.13 13.35 3.53
N ALA A 259 -18.03 12.49 2.51
CA ALA A 259 -18.78 11.25 2.36
C ALA A 259 -17.86 10.05 2.49
N ALA A 260 -17.90 9.37 3.64
CA ALA A 260 -17.04 8.22 3.94
C ALA A 260 -17.62 6.87 3.47
N SER A 261 -18.78 6.86 2.78
CA SER A 261 -19.55 5.63 2.50
C SER A 261 -18.87 4.69 1.48
N PHE A 262 -18.04 5.19 0.56
CA PHE A 262 -17.41 4.39 -0.51
C PHE A 262 -15.88 4.42 -0.45
N GLN A 263 -15.31 5.56 -0.15
CA GLN A 263 -13.87 5.74 0.07
C GLN A 263 -13.69 6.76 1.18
N ALA A 264 -12.78 6.49 2.12
CA ALA A 264 -12.41 7.48 3.11
C ALA A 264 -11.66 8.63 2.42
N PRO A 265 -12.29 9.82 2.24
CA PRO A 265 -11.63 10.93 1.57
C PRO A 265 -10.50 11.46 2.43
N THR A 266 -9.33 11.66 1.82
CA THR A 266 -8.17 12.25 2.49
C THR A 266 -8.45 13.72 2.78
N ILE A 267 -8.30 14.13 4.03
CA ILE A 267 -8.44 15.53 4.47
C ILE A 267 -7.05 16.17 4.55
N PHE A 268 -6.09 15.48 5.18
CA PHE A 268 -4.73 15.94 5.31
C PHE A 268 -3.72 14.87 4.88
N GLU A 269 -2.58 15.34 4.39
CA GLU A 269 -1.38 14.54 4.21
C GLU A 269 -0.30 15.06 5.17
N ILE A 270 0.23 14.19 6.02
CA ILE A 270 1.21 14.53 7.04
C ILE A 270 2.51 13.79 6.74
N ALA A 271 3.60 14.54 6.54
CA ALA A 271 4.95 14.00 6.48
C ALA A 271 5.52 13.92 7.90
N GLN A 272 6.00 12.76 8.29
CA GLN A 272 6.54 12.54 9.63
C GLN A 272 7.84 13.31 9.83
N ASP A 273 8.76 13.24 8.88
CA ASP A 273 10.06 13.89 8.95
C ASP A 273 10.49 14.38 7.56
N LEU A 274 10.66 15.70 7.42
CA LEU A 274 11.11 16.32 6.19
C LEU A 274 12.65 16.43 6.10
N THR A 275 13.38 16.11 7.17
CA THR A 275 14.85 16.09 7.15
C THR A 275 15.38 14.84 6.45
N ARG A 276 14.57 13.79 6.34
CA ARG A 276 14.89 12.54 5.67
C ARG A 276 13.93 12.34 4.51
N MET A 277 14.47 12.53 3.31
CA MET A 277 13.69 12.41 2.09
C MET A 277 14.10 11.17 1.29
N GLN A 278 13.25 10.76 0.40
CA GLN A 278 13.55 9.77 -0.61
C GLN A 278 13.16 10.29 -1.99
N VAL A 279 13.91 9.86 -3.00
CA VAL A 279 13.56 10.08 -4.39
C VAL A 279 13.12 8.73 -4.95
N ASP A 280 11.88 8.65 -5.39
CA ASP A 280 11.35 7.48 -6.09
C ASP A 280 11.65 7.68 -7.58
N ALA A 281 12.70 7.00 -8.08
CA ALA A 281 13.20 7.14 -9.44
C ALA A 281 12.70 6.00 -10.32
N SER A 282 12.06 6.34 -11.46
CA SER A 282 11.57 5.36 -12.43
C SER A 282 12.70 4.99 -13.40
N VAL A 283 13.19 3.75 -13.30
CA VAL A 283 14.25 3.20 -14.13
C VAL A 283 13.67 2.21 -15.14
N ASP A 284 14.09 2.30 -16.39
CA ASP A 284 13.63 1.42 -17.45
C ASP A 284 14.06 -0.04 -17.23
N GLU A 285 13.22 -0.99 -17.70
CA GLU A 285 13.49 -2.44 -17.61
C GLU A 285 14.86 -2.81 -18.22
N ALA A 286 15.29 -2.14 -19.28
CA ALA A 286 16.57 -2.41 -19.95
C ALA A 286 17.78 -2.12 -19.04
N ASP A 287 17.65 -1.21 -18.07
CA ASP A 287 18.73 -0.72 -17.23
C ASP A 287 18.69 -1.26 -15.80
N ILE A 288 17.53 -1.70 -15.33
CA ILE A 288 17.32 -2.12 -13.93
C ILE A 288 18.23 -3.29 -13.53
N GLY A 289 18.59 -4.17 -14.47
CA GLY A 289 19.49 -5.29 -14.22
C GLY A 289 20.89 -4.91 -13.73
N ARG A 290 21.29 -3.64 -13.92
CA ARG A 290 22.60 -3.10 -13.50
C ARG A 290 22.52 -2.32 -12.19
N VAL A 291 21.32 -1.98 -11.71
CA VAL A 291 21.13 -1.25 -10.44
C VAL A 291 21.25 -2.24 -9.26
N ARG A 292 21.96 -1.81 -8.23
CA ARG A 292 22.13 -2.55 -6.96
C ARG A 292 21.89 -1.62 -5.78
N VAL A 293 21.36 -2.18 -4.71
CA VAL A 293 21.25 -1.47 -3.42
C VAL A 293 22.64 -1.08 -2.92
N GLY A 294 22.77 0.12 -2.39
CA GLY A 294 24.04 0.67 -1.90
C GLY A 294 24.82 1.49 -2.92
N GLN A 295 24.48 1.45 -4.21
CA GLN A 295 25.14 2.27 -5.22
C GLN A 295 24.99 3.76 -4.93
N PRO A 296 26.05 4.57 -5.14
CA PRO A 296 25.96 6.00 -5.03
C PRO A 296 25.12 6.57 -6.18
N ALA A 297 24.29 7.54 -5.84
CA ALA A 297 23.51 8.29 -6.80
C ALA A 297 23.69 9.78 -6.55
N THR A 298 23.58 10.56 -7.61
CA THR A 298 23.51 12.01 -7.55
C THR A 298 22.28 12.48 -8.29
N PHE A 299 21.62 13.50 -7.80
CA PHE A 299 20.50 14.06 -8.51
C PHE A 299 20.46 15.58 -8.42
N THR A 300 19.77 16.19 -9.34
CA THR A 300 19.43 17.61 -9.34
C THR A 300 17.91 17.73 -9.30
N VAL A 301 17.41 18.79 -8.70
CA VAL A 301 15.99 19.15 -8.76
C VAL A 301 15.83 20.43 -9.58
N ASP A 302 14.73 20.52 -10.29
CA ASP A 302 14.49 21.67 -11.18
C ASP A 302 14.35 22.99 -10.40
N ALA A 303 13.94 22.91 -9.13
CA ALA A 303 13.84 24.06 -8.25
C ALA A 303 15.20 24.66 -7.83
N HIS A 304 16.29 23.88 -7.87
CA HIS A 304 17.64 24.31 -7.49
C HIS A 304 18.64 23.96 -8.60
N PRO A 305 18.65 24.70 -9.73
CA PRO A 305 19.53 24.40 -10.85
C PRO A 305 21.00 24.60 -10.44
N GLY A 306 21.81 23.61 -10.78
CA GLY A 306 23.27 23.64 -10.47
C GLY A 306 23.65 23.05 -9.11
N GLN A 307 22.71 22.73 -8.26
CA GLN A 307 22.97 22.03 -7.00
C GLN A 307 22.85 20.52 -7.17
N TYR A 308 23.90 19.78 -6.80
CA TYR A 308 23.94 18.32 -6.83
C TYR A 308 23.74 17.76 -5.43
N PHE A 309 22.68 16.96 -5.28
CA PHE A 309 22.41 16.25 -4.05
C PHE A 309 23.05 14.86 -4.11
N ARG A 310 23.79 14.49 -3.07
CA ARG A 310 24.38 13.16 -2.94
C ARG A 310 23.40 12.25 -2.22
N ALA A 311 23.20 11.08 -2.78
CA ALA A 311 22.24 10.13 -2.29
C ALA A 311 22.73 8.70 -2.50
N ARG A 312 21.98 7.73 -2.04
CA ARG A 312 22.32 6.30 -2.17
C ARG A 312 21.06 5.49 -2.45
N VAL A 313 21.19 4.50 -3.34
CA VAL A 313 20.11 3.54 -3.59
C VAL A 313 19.88 2.75 -2.31
N SER A 314 18.69 2.88 -1.73
CA SER A 314 18.27 2.17 -0.51
C SER A 314 17.48 0.90 -0.81
N GLN A 315 16.64 0.93 -1.83
CA GLN A 315 15.75 -0.18 -2.16
C GLN A 315 15.47 -0.20 -3.67
N LEU A 316 15.26 -1.41 -4.19
CA LEU A 316 14.74 -1.67 -5.52
C LEU A 316 13.38 -2.32 -5.37
N ARG A 317 12.31 -1.66 -5.84
CA ARG A 317 10.96 -2.24 -5.81
C ARG A 317 10.84 -3.26 -6.93
N GLN A 318 10.37 -4.47 -6.59
CA GLN A 318 10.28 -5.58 -7.56
C GLN A 318 9.00 -5.52 -8.42
N ALA A 319 8.00 -4.76 -7.99
CA ALA A 319 6.78 -4.59 -8.75
C ALA A 319 7.00 -3.57 -9.88
N PRO A 320 6.77 -3.95 -11.15
CA PRO A 320 6.85 -3.00 -12.27
C PRO A 320 5.70 -2.02 -12.23
N ILE A 321 5.98 -0.80 -12.71
CA ILE A 321 4.97 0.24 -12.94
C ILE A 321 4.88 0.46 -14.45
N ASN A 322 3.67 0.49 -14.98
CA ASN A 322 3.46 0.82 -16.38
C ASN A 322 3.14 2.32 -16.51
N VAL A 323 4.09 3.06 -17.07
CA VAL A 323 3.93 4.49 -17.35
C VAL A 323 3.89 4.67 -18.85
N GLN A 324 2.76 5.09 -19.40
CA GLN A 324 2.57 5.34 -20.84
C GLN A 324 3.01 4.15 -21.73
N ASN A 325 2.67 2.93 -21.36
CA ASN A 325 3.06 1.69 -22.04
C ASN A 325 4.56 1.34 -21.97
N VAL A 326 5.34 2.02 -21.12
CA VAL A 326 6.72 1.67 -20.83
C VAL A 326 6.78 1.01 -19.45
N ILE A 327 7.41 -0.15 -19.37
CA ILE A 327 7.62 -0.85 -18.11
C ILE A 327 8.83 -0.24 -17.41
N THR A 328 8.61 0.31 -16.23
CA THR A 328 9.64 0.88 -15.39
C THR A 328 9.62 0.25 -14.00
N TYR A 329 10.74 0.31 -13.31
CA TYR A 329 10.90 -0.14 -11.93
C TYR A 329 11.26 1.04 -11.04
N ASP A 330 10.67 1.05 -9.86
CA ASP A 330 10.84 2.12 -8.91
C ASP A 330 12.09 1.85 -8.04
N VAL A 331 13.05 2.74 -8.13
CA VAL A 331 14.30 2.71 -7.36
C VAL A 331 14.24 3.80 -6.30
N VAL A 332 14.19 3.37 -5.05
CA VAL A 332 14.14 4.29 -3.90
C VAL A 332 15.56 4.72 -3.55
N ILE A 333 15.78 6.01 -3.53
CA ILE A 333 17.07 6.65 -3.28
C ILE A 333 16.91 7.56 -2.07
N THR A 334 17.63 7.26 -0.99
CA THR A 334 17.55 8.04 0.25
C THR A 334 18.53 9.21 0.22
N VAL A 335 18.07 10.38 0.66
CA VAL A 335 18.82 11.62 0.74
C VAL A 335 18.61 12.30 2.09
N ASP A 336 19.65 12.88 2.62
CA ASP A 336 19.60 13.77 3.78
C ASP A 336 19.17 15.18 3.33
N ASN A 337 18.16 15.73 3.98
CA ASN A 337 17.57 17.03 3.71
C ASN A 337 17.59 17.90 4.97
N SER A 338 18.69 17.90 5.72
CA SER A 338 18.84 18.66 6.96
C SER A 338 18.59 20.16 6.76
N ASP A 339 18.90 20.66 5.57
CA ASP A 339 18.70 22.07 5.18
C ASP A 339 17.27 22.40 4.72
N LEU A 340 16.37 21.40 4.67
CA LEU A 340 14.98 21.51 4.22
C LEU A 340 14.80 22.12 2.81
N MET A 341 15.79 21.96 1.95
CA MET A 341 15.77 22.50 0.57
C MET A 341 14.90 21.64 -0.37
N LEU A 342 14.77 20.33 -0.08
CA LEU A 342 13.93 19.44 -0.84
C LEU A 342 12.53 19.45 -0.26
N LEU A 343 11.55 19.66 -1.12
CA LEU A 343 10.14 19.59 -0.77
C LEU A 343 9.49 18.36 -1.42
N PRO A 344 8.46 17.77 -0.76
CA PRO A 344 7.68 16.69 -1.36
C PRO A 344 7.06 17.11 -2.70
N GLY A 345 7.12 16.22 -3.70
CA GLY A 345 6.59 16.47 -5.04
C GLY A 345 7.56 17.13 -6.02
N MET A 346 8.78 17.52 -5.61
CA MET A 346 9.79 18.04 -6.55
C MET A 346 10.24 16.96 -7.53
N THR A 347 10.36 17.34 -8.81
CA THR A 347 10.95 16.47 -9.84
C THR A 347 12.47 16.45 -9.70
N ALA A 348 13.02 15.23 -9.70
CA ALA A 348 14.45 14.98 -9.58
C ALA A 348 14.98 14.27 -10.83
N ASN A 349 16.11 14.78 -11.36
CA ASN A 349 16.87 14.14 -12.42
C ASN A 349 18.03 13.35 -11.80
N VAL A 350 17.90 12.04 -11.75
CA VAL A 350 18.79 11.14 -11.01
C VAL A 350 19.83 10.52 -11.94
N LYS A 351 21.07 10.43 -11.44
CA LYS A 351 22.19 9.70 -12.07
C LYS A 351 22.69 8.65 -11.08
N ILE A 352 22.46 7.38 -11.37
CA ILE A 352 22.92 6.26 -10.56
C ILE A 352 24.23 5.76 -11.14
N LEU A 353 25.30 5.72 -10.34
CA LEU A 353 26.59 5.17 -10.74
C LEU A 353 26.54 3.65 -10.62
N THR A 354 26.50 2.98 -11.76
CA THR A 354 26.43 1.49 -11.79
C THR A 354 27.80 0.85 -11.74
N ASP A 355 28.74 1.36 -12.53
CA ASP A 355 30.10 0.83 -12.62
C ASP A 355 31.11 1.95 -12.80
N GLN A 356 32.32 1.77 -12.28
CA GLN A 356 33.43 2.71 -12.43
C GLN A 356 34.72 1.94 -12.70
N ALA A 357 35.46 2.34 -13.74
CA ALA A 357 36.81 1.89 -14.01
C ALA A 357 37.78 3.07 -13.90
N LYS A 358 38.74 2.99 -12.99
CA LYS A 358 39.71 4.08 -12.74
C LYS A 358 41.01 3.82 -13.48
N GLY A 359 41.59 4.87 -14.07
CA GLY A 359 42.91 4.86 -14.70
C GLY A 359 43.01 3.89 -15.89
N VAL A 360 41.92 3.64 -16.62
CA VAL A 360 41.89 2.78 -17.79
C VAL A 360 42.22 3.54 -19.08
N LEU A 361 42.76 2.85 -20.10
CA LEU A 361 42.90 3.43 -21.44
C LEU A 361 41.49 3.58 -22.04
N LYS A 362 41.18 4.79 -22.50
CA LYS A 362 39.89 5.14 -23.11
C LYS A 362 40.06 5.68 -24.53
N VAL A 363 39.14 5.29 -25.39
CA VAL A 363 39.04 5.80 -26.77
C VAL A 363 37.66 6.39 -27.02
N PRO A 364 37.52 7.42 -27.85
CA PRO A 364 36.22 7.90 -28.22
C PRO A 364 35.38 6.82 -28.90
N ASN A 365 34.07 6.79 -28.60
CA ASN A 365 33.15 5.80 -29.19
C ASN A 365 33.13 5.84 -30.72
N LEU A 366 33.46 6.98 -31.32
CA LEU A 366 33.61 7.14 -32.78
C LEU A 366 34.76 6.30 -33.35
N ALA A 367 35.87 6.11 -32.61
CA ALA A 367 36.98 5.29 -33.07
C ALA A 367 36.61 3.82 -33.24
N LEU A 368 35.71 3.29 -32.41
CA LEU A 368 35.21 1.92 -32.47
C LEU A 368 34.20 1.71 -33.63
N ARG A 369 33.58 2.79 -34.09
CA ARG A 369 32.61 2.78 -35.18
C ARG A 369 33.24 3.05 -36.54
N PHE A 370 34.44 3.64 -36.58
CA PHE A 370 35.13 3.98 -37.81
C PHE A 370 35.49 2.71 -38.62
N ARG A 371 35.26 2.75 -39.95
CA ARG A 371 35.69 1.73 -40.93
C ARG A 371 36.27 2.45 -42.13
N PRO A 372 37.50 2.05 -42.56
CA PRO A 372 38.12 2.62 -43.74
C PRO A 372 37.28 2.38 -45.02
N PRO A 373 37.18 3.33 -45.96
CA PRO A 373 36.39 3.18 -47.16
C PRO A 373 36.89 2.06 -48.10
N ASP A 374 38.17 1.67 -48.04
CA ASP A 374 38.76 0.60 -48.90
C ASP A 374 38.34 -0.82 -48.48
N THR A 375 37.68 -1.00 -47.38
CA THR A 375 37.11 -2.30 -46.94
C THR A 375 35.65 -2.50 -47.34
N ALA A 376 35.08 -1.60 -48.17
CA ALA A 376 33.69 -1.66 -48.61
C ALA A 376 33.37 -2.71 -49.71
N GLY A 377 34.35 -3.63 -50.06
CA GLY A 377 34.16 -4.67 -51.04
C GLY A 377 33.54 -5.98 -50.57
N ALA A 378 33.18 -6.14 -49.31
CA ALA A 378 32.43 -7.28 -48.82
C ALA A 378 30.94 -6.96 -48.70
N PRO A 379 30.00 -7.84 -49.14
CA PRO A 379 28.58 -7.49 -49.21
C PRO A 379 28.04 -7.19 -47.80
N ALA A 380 27.42 -6.03 -47.70
CA ALA A 380 26.69 -5.58 -46.52
C ALA A 380 25.44 -6.45 -46.30
N LYS A 381 25.60 -7.59 -45.68
CA LYS A 381 24.51 -8.37 -45.06
C LYS A 381 24.88 -8.73 -43.63
N ALA A 382 24.66 -7.81 -42.73
CA ALA A 382 24.36 -8.17 -41.33
C ALA A 382 23.78 -6.92 -40.68
N ALA A 383 22.48 -6.92 -40.49
CA ALA A 383 21.79 -6.05 -39.57
C ALA A 383 22.49 -6.08 -38.20
N TYR A 384 22.61 -4.91 -37.57
CA TYR A 384 23.12 -4.73 -36.23
C TYR A 384 22.32 -5.60 -35.25
N SER A 385 22.81 -6.77 -34.94
CA SER A 385 22.43 -7.52 -33.75
C SER A 385 23.52 -7.28 -32.72
N GLY A 386 23.12 -6.71 -31.58
CA GLY A 386 24.01 -6.30 -30.48
C GLY A 386 24.99 -7.40 -30.05
N PRO A 387 25.95 -7.10 -29.18
CA PRO A 387 27.07 -7.99 -28.82
C PRO A 387 26.57 -9.29 -28.20
N ARG A 388 26.62 -10.38 -28.96
CA ARG A 388 26.50 -11.72 -28.41
C ARG A 388 27.86 -12.08 -27.77
N LYS A 389 27.79 -12.30 -26.46
CA LYS A 389 28.94 -12.74 -25.63
C LYS A 389 29.50 -14.04 -26.23
N GLY A 390 30.74 -14.02 -26.78
CA GLY A 390 31.51 -15.22 -27.05
C GLY A 390 32.02 -15.51 -28.46
N ASP A 391 31.89 -14.61 -29.46
CA ASP A 391 32.47 -14.81 -30.80
C ASP A 391 33.80 -14.04 -30.94
N PRO A 392 34.97 -14.72 -30.91
CA PRO A 392 36.27 -14.05 -31.02
C PRO A 392 36.53 -13.42 -32.39
N SER A 393 35.73 -13.75 -33.44
CA SER A 393 35.87 -13.17 -34.77
C SER A 393 35.31 -11.75 -34.87
N ARG A 394 34.59 -11.23 -33.85
CA ARG A 394 33.95 -9.91 -33.78
C ARG A 394 34.54 -8.97 -32.74
N ALA A 395 35.79 -9.18 -32.32
CA ALA A 395 36.44 -8.24 -31.40
C ALA A 395 36.41 -6.82 -31.99
N PRO A 396 35.98 -5.78 -31.23
CA PRO A 396 36.01 -4.43 -31.71
C PRO A 396 37.43 -4.04 -32.13
N THR A 397 37.50 -3.30 -33.27
CA THR A 397 38.77 -2.96 -33.89
C THR A 397 38.87 -1.42 -33.95
N VAL A 398 39.99 -0.91 -33.52
CA VAL A 398 40.36 0.50 -33.61
C VAL A 398 41.41 0.63 -34.71
N TYR A 399 41.35 1.70 -35.50
CA TYR A 399 42.30 1.95 -36.57
C TYR A 399 43.28 3.02 -36.16
N VAL A 400 44.58 2.69 -36.29
CA VAL A 400 45.71 3.62 -36.14
C VAL A 400 46.38 3.85 -37.49
N LEU A 401 47.08 4.96 -37.63
CA LEU A 401 47.84 5.24 -38.84
C LEU A 401 49.13 4.41 -38.84
N GLY A 402 49.27 3.46 -39.79
CA GLY A 402 50.50 2.67 -39.97
C GLY A 402 51.50 3.36 -40.83
N ASP A 403 52.71 2.77 -40.93
CA ASP A 403 53.82 3.19 -41.80
C ASP A 403 53.36 3.20 -43.26
N GLY A 404 53.28 4.39 -43.86
CA GLY A 404 52.77 4.59 -45.22
C GLY A 404 51.37 5.25 -45.33
N GLY A 405 50.80 5.76 -44.24
CA GLY A 405 49.55 6.53 -44.24
C GLY A 405 48.30 5.71 -44.43
N LYS A 406 48.35 4.36 -44.32
CA LYS A 406 47.14 3.48 -44.43
C LYS A 406 46.63 3.13 -43.01
N PRO A 407 45.29 3.04 -42.86
CA PRO A 407 44.71 2.58 -41.61
C PRO A 407 45.11 1.15 -41.28
N ARG A 408 45.76 0.93 -40.12
CA ARG A 408 46.08 -0.41 -39.58
C ARG A 408 45.06 -0.77 -38.53
N PRO A 409 44.40 -1.95 -38.66
CA PRO A 409 43.47 -2.42 -37.67
C PRO A 409 44.19 -2.97 -36.44
N VAL A 410 43.81 -2.51 -35.25
CA VAL A 410 44.25 -3.01 -33.94
C VAL A 410 43.05 -3.57 -33.22
N ARG A 411 43.11 -4.86 -32.83
CA ARG A 411 42.07 -5.51 -32.07
C ARG A 411 42.14 -5.05 -30.62
N VAL A 412 40.98 -4.67 -30.07
CA VAL A 412 40.87 -4.22 -28.67
C VAL A 412 39.76 -5.03 -27.97
N ARG A 413 39.90 -5.19 -26.66
CA ARG A 413 38.80 -5.68 -25.86
C ARG A 413 38.07 -4.44 -25.28
N ALA A 414 36.82 -4.26 -25.64
CA ALA A 414 36.03 -3.17 -25.08
C ALA A 414 35.53 -3.54 -23.68
N GLY A 415 35.71 -2.64 -22.75
CA GLY A 415 35.23 -2.70 -21.37
C GLY A 415 34.02 -1.78 -21.16
N LEU A 416 34.04 -1.01 -20.04
CA LEU A 416 33.01 -0.05 -19.70
C LEU A 416 32.92 1.08 -20.73
N THR A 417 31.71 1.48 -21.05
CA THR A 417 31.41 2.55 -22.01
C THR A 417 30.59 3.63 -21.32
N ASP A 418 30.96 4.88 -21.53
CA ASP A 418 30.13 6.04 -21.21
C ASP A 418 29.56 6.68 -22.49
N ALA A 419 28.93 7.85 -22.38
CA ALA A 419 28.35 8.56 -23.52
C ALA A 419 29.37 8.91 -24.62
N SER A 420 30.65 9.11 -24.29
CA SER A 420 31.68 9.66 -25.19
C SER A 420 32.87 8.71 -25.43
N PHE A 421 33.22 7.92 -24.42
CA PHE A 421 34.41 7.06 -24.42
C PHE A 421 34.08 5.61 -24.07
N THR A 422 34.93 4.71 -24.54
CA THR A 422 34.94 3.30 -24.15
C THR A 422 36.29 2.93 -23.57
N ALA A 423 36.30 2.25 -22.42
CA ALA A 423 37.49 1.63 -21.87
C ALA A 423 37.97 0.54 -22.82
N ILE A 424 39.25 0.50 -23.09
CA ILE A 424 39.86 -0.56 -23.90
C ILE A 424 41.01 -1.24 -23.17
N GLU A 425 41.12 -2.53 -23.39
CA GLU A 425 42.30 -3.32 -23.06
C GLU A 425 42.96 -3.76 -24.38
N SER A 426 44.21 -3.34 -24.60
CA SER A 426 45.00 -3.74 -25.74
C SER A 426 46.44 -3.88 -25.37
N ALA A 427 47.13 -4.88 -25.94
CA ALA A 427 48.57 -5.05 -25.81
C ALA A 427 49.37 -4.09 -26.73
N GLU A 428 48.73 -3.58 -27.77
CA GLU A 428 49.38 -2.83 -28.83
C GLU A 428 49.18 -1.33 -28.71
N LEU A 429 48.14 -0.84 -27.96
CA LEU A 429 47.84 0.60 -27.82
C LEU A 429 48.36 1.11 -26.49
N LYS A 430 49.02 2.25 -26.56
CA LYS A 430 49.53 3.00 -25.41
C LYS A 430 48.87 4.37 -25.30
N GLU A 431 48.98 4.97 -24.12
CA GLU A 431 48.58 6.32 -23.89
C GLU A 431 49.33 7.29 -24.85
N GLY A 432 48.63 8.16 -25.50
CA GLY A 432 49.17 9.12 -26.49
C GLY A 432 49.09 8.63 -27.94
N ASP A 433 48.74 7.35 -28.21
CA ASP A 433 48.58 6.86 -29.57
C ASP A 433 47.42 7.56 -30.27
N ARG A 434 47.57 7.83 -31.58
CA ARG A 434 46.56 8.45 -32.41
C ARG A 434 45.63 7.43 -33.04
N VAL A 435 44.36 7.45 -32.71
CA VAL A 435 43.31 6.58 -33.29
C VAL A 435 42.47 7.38 -34.28
N ILE A 436 42.01 6.73 -35.34
CA ILE A 436 41.21 7.35 -36.37
C ILE A 436 39.76 7.35 -35.92
N VAL A 437 39.12 8.52 -35.91
CA VAL A 437 37.70 8.70 -35.50
C VAL A 437 36.80 9.06 -36.68
N GLY A 438 37.38 9.49 -37.81
CA GLY A 438 36.59 9.84 -38.98
C GLY A 438 37.44 9.99 -40.25
N SER A 439 36.81 9.98 -41.40
CA SER A 439 37.39 10.35 -42.70
C SER A 439 36.68 11.60 -43.20
N PRO A 440 37.34 12.54 -43.88
CA PRO A 440 36.67 13.70 -44.43
C PRO A 440 35.60 13.24 -45.42
N ALA A 441 34.43 13.80 -45.30
CA ALA A 441 33.35 13.58 -46.26
C ALA A 441 33.87 14.05 -47.66
N LYS A 442 33.91 13.15 -48.63
CA LYS A 442 34.04 13.55 -50.04
C LYS A 442 32.84 14.49 -50.33
N THR A 443 33.15 15.78 -50.52
CA THR A 443 32.15 16.73 -51.00
C THR A 443 31.73 16.23 -52.40
N GLN A 444 30.63 15.58 -52.51
CA GLN A 444 29.99 15.34 -53.79
C GLN A 444 29.55 16.72 -54.28
N ASN A 445 30.25 17.20 -55.32
CA ASN A 445 29.82 18.33 -56.09
C ASN A 445 28.41 18.03 -56.61
N ALA A 446 27.43 18.67 -56.01
CA ALA A 446 26.07 18.70 -56.57
C ALA A 446 26.16 19.49 -57.88
N SER A 447 26.32 18.73 -58.98
CA SER A 447 26.13 19.26 -60.34
C SER A 447 24.75 19.88 -60.42
N ALA A 448 24.73 21.17 -60.68
CA ALA A 448 23.55 21.98 -60.88
C ALA A 448 22.73 21.39 -62.06
N ALA A 449 21.63 20.73 -61.77
CA ALA A 449 20.59 20.47 -62.79
C ALA A 449 19.69 21.72 -62.84
N ALA A 450 19.73 22.40 -64.00
CA ALA A 450 18.87 23.53 -64.33
C ALA A 450 17.37 23.18 -64.29
N PRO A 451 16.50 24.13 -63.94
CA PRO A 451 15.06 23.91 -63.90
C PRO A 451 14.46 24.04 -65.28
N SER A 452 13.90 22.96 -65.85
CA SER A 452 13.09 22.98 -67.03
C SER A 452 11.61 23.17 -66.72
N GLY A 453 11.05 24.32 -67.21
CA GLY A 453 9.76 24.37 -67.85
C GLY A 453 8.48 24.13 -67.05
N MET A 454 7.96 25.20 -66.59
CA MET A 454 6.57 25.51 -66.29
C MET A 454 5.60 25.10 -67.42
N ARG A 455 4.61 24.25 -67.13
CA ARG A 455 3.33 24.28 -67.90
C ARG A 455 2.18 24.11 -66.85
N GLY A 456 1.41 25.20 -66.85
CA GLY A 456 0.22 25.31 -66.04
C GLY A 456 -0.95 24.48 -66.60
N ARG A 457 -1.85 24.11 -65.75
CA ARG A 457 -3.25 23.89 -66.08
C ARG A 457 -4.11 24.26 -64.85
N GLY A 458 -5.07 25.11 -65.22
CA GLY A 458 -5.93 25.79 -64.29
C GLY A 458 -7.07 24.95 -63.70
N PRO A 459 -8.03 25.59 -63.01
CA PRO A 459 -8.84 24.99 -61.95
C PRO A 459 -10.15 24.37 -62.52
N GLY A 460 -10.65 23.43 -61.75
CA GLY A 460 -11.97 22.85 -62.00
C GLY A 460 -12.52 22.25 -60.73
N PHE A 461 -13.49 22.98 -60.16
CA PHE A 461 -14.51 22.64 -59.15
C PHE A 461 -14.11 22.01 -57.82
#